data_ffc3a256322f84d31745e6f49eff0d64
#
_entry.id   ffc3a256322f84d31745e6f49eff0d64
#
_cell.length_a   1.000
_cell.length_b   1.000
_cell.length_c   1.000
_cell.angle_alpha   90.00
_cell.angle_beta   90.00
_cell.angle_gamma   90.00
#
_symmetry.space_group_name_H-M   'P 1'
#
loop_
_entity.id
_entity.type
_entity.pdbx_description
1 polymer ?
#
loop_
_entity_poly.entity_id
_entity_poly.type
_entity_poly.pdbx_seq_one_letter_code
_entity_poly.pdbx_strand_id
1 'polypeptide(L)'
;MGRKSSIITLTAEERDYLEAQTVNRARILLLKADGCSIDDIADKVGINRKSVMLCLKKYADGGVENALFDAPGRGRNAEITDDEKAWIINIACQKPKDFGYSAETWTYARLTSHINKHAEEAGYIRLSTIHKSTVHTILDKAEIKPFRIKYYCENRDPDFDSKMHNVLLVYKQLAMQFDENGQFISWEADEEVVHVLSYDEKPGIQAIATTSEDLPPDESHSTISRDYEYKRLGTLSLLAGIDLQTGEAIPLVSETHNSKDYIAFLKILDDKYPKGDKIRLVLDNLKVHTSEETKQYLATVPGRFEFVFTPKHGSWLNMVEAFFSKMTKQMLRGIRVKSKTELTDRIYLYFKEVNEEPMVFHWKYNLDDIDVSEEVIVDTLPL
;
A
#
# COMPACT_ATOMS: atom_id res chain seq x y z
N MET A 1 16.02 -38.79 -60.72
CA MET A 1 16.75 -37.54 -60.42
C MET A 1 16.10 -36.89 -59.20
N GLY A 2 16.75 -36.98 -58.02
CA GLY A 2 16.26 -36.36 -56.81
C GLY A 2 16.39 -34.84 -56.89
N ARG A 3 15.31 -34.13 -56.62
CA ARG A 3 15.31 -32.65 -56.48
C ARG A 3 16.30 -32.28 -55.39
N LYS A 4 17.38 -31.55 -55.72
CA LYS A 4 18.30 -30.97 -54.76
C LYS A 4 17.49 -30.08 -53.81
N SER A 5 17.52 -30.37 -52.55
CA SER A 5 16.93 -29.52 -51.49
C SER A 5 17.67 -28.16 -51.51
N SER A 6 16.94 -27.09 -51.80
CA SER A 6 17.51 -25.73 -51.79
C SER A 6 18.05 -25.40 -50.40
N ILE A 7 19.30 -24.95 -50.36
CA ILE A 7 19.91 -24.38 -49.17
C ILE A 7 19.28 -22.99 -48.97
N ILE A 8 18.87 -22.66 -47.77
CA ILE A 8 18.45 -21.30 -47.43
C ILE A 8 19.68 -20.51 -46.97
N THR A 9 19.72 -19.22 -47.29
CA THR A 9 20.78 -18.32 -46.85
C THR A 9 20.21 -17.32 -45.88
N LEU A 10 20.78 -17.26 -44.66
CA LEU A 10 20.43 -16.29 -43.61
C LEU A 10 21.53 -15.24 -43.48
N THR A 11 21.15 -13.99 -43.30
CA THR A 11 22.11 -12.95 -42.89
C THR A 11 22.59 -13.18 -41.45
N ALA A 12 23.66 -12.52 -41.03
CA ALA A 12 24.17 -12.61 -39.68
C ALA A 12 23.10 -12.14 -38.65
N GLU A 13 22.42 -11.04 -38.95
CA GLU A 13 21.35 -10.49 -38.08
C GLU A 13 20.16 -11.44 -37.97
N GLU A 14 19.74 -12.07 -39.06
CA GLU A 14 18.67 -13.08 -39.04
C GLU A 14 19.07 -14.32 -38.24
N ARG A 15 20.34 -14.73 -38.30
CA ARG A 15 20.86 -15.86 -37.56
C ARG A 15 20.85 -15.56 -36.04
N ASP A 16 21.37 -14.41 -35.59
CA ASP A 16 21.37 -13.96 -34.20
C ASP A 16 19.96 -13.85 -33.65
N TYR A 17 19.03 -13.27 -34.44
CA TYR A 17 17.64 -13.19 -34.08
C TYR A 17 16.98 -14.57 -33.86
N LEU A 18 17.27 -15.52 -34.77
CA LEU A 18 16.73 -16.88 -34.67
C LEU A 18 17.33 -17.68 -33.51
N GLU A 19 18.60 -17.48 -33.20
CA GLU A 19 19.27 -18.13 -32.06
C GLU A 19 18.69 -17.66 -30.71
N ALA A 20 18.23 -16.41 -30.62
CA ALA A 20 17.55 -15.89 -29.48
C ALA A 20 16.10 -16.45 -29.31
N GLN A 21 15.53 -17.09 -30.35
CA GLN A 21 14.18 -17.65 -30.28
C GLN A 21 14.18 -19.11 -29.79
N THR A 22 13.31 -19.41 -28.82
CA THR A 22 13.18 -20.78 -28.26
C THR A 22 12.18 -21.67 -28.99
N VAL A 23 11.58 -21.18 -30.08
CA VAL A 23 10.51 -21.87 -30.81
C VAL A 23 11.05 -22.83 -31.86
N ASN A 24 10.39 -23.95 -32.06
CA ASN A 24 10.80 -24.98 -33.02
C ASN A 24 10.98 -24.47 -34.46
N ARG A 25 10.22 -23.44 -34.87
CA ARG A 25 10.31 -22.84 -36.20
C ARG A 25 11.67 -22.14 -36.43
N ALA A 26 12.20 -21.46 -35.40
CA ALA A 26 13.54 -20.87 -35.44
C ALA A 26 14.61 -21.97 -35.64
N ARG A 27 14.51 -23.04 -34.86
CA ARG A 27 15.44 -24.19 -34.93
C ARG A 27 15.41 -24.86 -36.31
N ILE A 28 14.23 -24.96 -36.96
CA ILE A 28 14.14 -25.50 -38.32
C ILE A 28 14.92 -24.63 -39.32
N LEU A 29 14.79 -23.32 -39.23
CA LEU A 29 15.48 -22.38 -40.14
C LEU A 29 17.00 -22.42 -39.94
N LEU A 30 17.48 -22.42 -38.69
CA LEU A 30 18.89 -22.53 -38.38
C LEU A 30 19.50 -23.85 -38.88
N LEU A 31 18.89 -24.99 -38.56
CA LEU A 31 19.36 -26.30 -39.02
C LEU A 31 19.34 -26.41 -40.54
N LYS A 32 18.37 -25.74 -41.23
CA LYS A 32 18.32 -25.72 -42.68
C LYS A 32 19.42 -24.86 -43.27
N ALA A 33 19.75 -23.73 -42.69
CA ALA A 33 20.87 -22.87 -43.06
C ALA A 33 22.22 -23.60 -42.87
N ASP A 34 22.33 -24.45 -41.87
CA ASP A 34 23.49 -25.30 -41.61
C ASP A 34 23.57 -26.53 -42.54
N GLY A 35 22.68 -26.63 -43.55
CA GLY A 35 22.71 -27.65 -44.59
C GLY A 35 22.07 -28.99 -44.22
N CYS A 36 21.39 -29.09 -43.08
CA CYS A 36 20.72 -30.34 -42.68
C CYS A 36 19.62 -30.74 -43.68
N SER A 37 19.43 -32.05 -43.85
CA SER A 37 18.30 -32.59 -44.63
C SER A 37 16.97 -32.38 -43.91
N ILE A 38 15.85 -32.43 -44.66
CA ILE A 38 14.49 -32.25 -44.05
C ILE A 38 14.22 -33.37 -43.04
N ASP A 39 14.70 -34.56 -43.28
CA ASP A 39 14.49 -35.70 -42.38
C ASP A 39 15.32 -35.54 -41.10
N ASP A 40 16.60 -35.15 -41.21
CA ASP A 40 17.44 -34.85 -40.05
C ASP A 40 16.86 -33.72 -39.17
N ILE A 41 16.27 -32.68 -39.81
CA ILE A 41 15.62 -31.59 -39.09
C ILE A 41 14.37 -32.09 -38.35
N ALA A 42 13.56 -32.91 -38.99
CA ALA A 42 12.37 -33.48 -38.39
C ALA A 42 12.72 -34.29 -37.14
N ASP A 43 13.76 -35.11 -37.22
CA ASP A 43 14.26 -35.92 -36.11
C ASP A 43 14.85 -35.06 -34.98
N LYS A 44 15.70 -34.08 -35.29
CA LYS A 44 16.36 -33.19 -34.29
C LYS A 44 15.38 -32.27 -33.58
N VAL A 45 14.33 -31.84 -34.24
CA VAL A 45 13.31 -30.92 -33.65
C VAL A 45 12.15 -31.69 -33.05
N GLY A 46 12.00 -32.98 -33.34
CA GLY A 46 10.93 -33.84 -32.84
C GLY A 46 9.55 -33.56 -33.43
N ILE A 47 9.51 -33.24 -34.73
CA ILE A 47 8.29 -32.91 -35.51
C ILE A 47 8.21 -33.71 -36.81
N ASN A 48 7.02 -33.76 -37.39
CA ASN A 48 6.86 -34.48 -38.65
C ASN A 48 7.45 -33.68 -39.83
N ARG A 49 7.92 -34.41 -40.86
CA ARG A 49 8.45 -33.87 -42.09
C ARG A 49 7.59 -32.81 -42.77
N LYS A 50 6.23 -32.96 -42.75
CA LYS A 50 5.30 -32.00 -43.34
C LYS A 50 5.38 -30.64 -42.65
N SER A 51 5.55 -30.60 -41.35
CA SER A 51 5.70 -29.35 -40.57
C SER A 51 7.01 -28.63 -40.91
N VAL A 52 8.10 -29.38 -41.08
CA VAL A 52 9.39 -28.80 -41.54
C VAL A 52 9.21 -28.16 -42.90
N MET A 53 8.63 -28.89 -43.86
CA MET A 53 8.38 -28.39 -45.23
C MET A 53 7.48 -27.16 -45.23
N LEU A 54 6.43 -27.12 -44.38
CA LEU A 54 5.54 -25.97 -44.29
C LEU A 54 6.25 -24.72 -43.74
N CYS A 55 7.13 -24.90 -42.76
CA CYS A 55 7.95 -23.81 -42.23
C CYS A 55 8.89 -23.24 -43.28
N LEU A 56 9.59 -24.12 -44.00
CA LEU A 56 10.48 -23.72 -45.09
C LEU A 56 9.75 -23.05 -46.26
N LYS A 57 8.52 -23.50 -46.57
CA LYS A 57 7.68 -22.84 -47.55
C LYS A 57 7.31 -21.42 -47.12
N LYS A 58 6.86 -21.25 -45.88
CA LYS A 58 6.55 -19.92 -45.32
C LYS A 58 7.77 -18.97 -45.36
N TYR A 59 8.97 -19.53 -45.11
CA TYR A 59 10.21 -18.77 -45.25
C TYR A 59 10.44 -18.31 -46.68
N ALA A 60 10.25 -19.21 -47.65
CA ALA A 60 10.40 -18.88 -49.09
C ALA A 60 9.37 -17.85 -49.59
N ASP A 61 8.15 -17.87 -49.01
CA ASP A 61 7.05 -16.98 -49.37
C ASP A 61 7.18 -15.57 -48.75
N GLY A 62 7.85 -15.39 -47.59
CA GLY A 62 7.88 -14.11 -46.89
C GLY A 62 8.95 -13.95 -45.82
N GLY A 63 10.06 -14.69 -45.87
CA GLY A 63 11.21 -14.52 -45.01
C GLY A 63 11.01 -15.06 -43.57
N VAL A 64 11.92 -14.64 -42.68
CA VAL A 64 12.00 -15.14 -41.31
C VAL A 64 10.71 -14.88 -40.51
N GLU A 65 10.19 -13.68 -40.54
CA GLU A 65 8.98 -13.32 -39.80
C GLU A 65 7.76 -14.16 -40.20
N ASN A 66 7.55 -14.34 -41.52
CA ASN A 66 6.46 -15.16 -42.03
C ASN A 66 6.58 -16.64 -41.65
N ALA A 67 7.81 -17.13 -41.49
CA ALA A 67 8.06 -18.48 -41.03
C ALA A 67 7.84 -18.64 -39.52
N LEU A 68 8.24 -17.66 -38.72
CA LEU A 68 8.13 -17.72 -37.27
C LEU A 68 6.69 -17.51 -36.75
N PHE A 69 6.00 -16.57 -37.33
CA PHE A 69 4.67 -16.19 -36.87
C PHE A 69 3.56 -16.72 -37.78
N ASP A 70 2.38 -16.93 -37.19
CA ASP A 70 1.18 -17.23 -37.98
C ASP A 70 0.53 -15.93 -38.45
N ALA A 71 -0.01 -15.95 -39.66
CA ALA A 71 -0.71 -14.80 -40.23
C ALA A 71 -1.85 -14.37 -39.26
N PRO A 72 -2.07 -13.06 -39.08
CA PRO A 72 -3.19 -12.55 -38.30
C PRO A 72 -4.51 -13.11 -38.82
N GLY A 73 -5.43 -13.43 -37.91
CA GLY A 73 -6.77 -13.88 -38.30
C GLY A 73 -6.95 -15.39 -38.47
N ARG A 74 -5.96 -16.23 -38.17
CA ARG A 74 -6.08 -17.71 -38.23
C ARG A 74 -6.88 -18.33 -37.05
N GLY A 75 -7.44 -17.51 -36.13
CA GLY A 75 -8.31 -18.00 -35.06
C GLY A 75 -9.79 -18.02 -35.46
N ARG A 76 -10.62 -18.66 -34.63
CA ARG A 76 -12.08 -18.49 -34.71
C ARG A 76 -12.38 -16.99 -34.57
N ASN A 77 -13.20 -16.43 -35.47
CA ASN A 77 -13.63 -15.04 -35.33
C ASN A 77 -14.21 -14.78 -33.95
N ALA A 78 -13.85 -13.65 -33.35
CA ALA A 78 -14.39 -13.25 -32.06
C ALA A 78 -15.92 -13.21 -32.17
N GLU A 79 -16.62 -14.03 -31.37
CA GLU A 79 -18.09 -14.06 -31.39
C GLU A 79 -18.69 -12.77 -30.80
N ILE A 80 -17.95 -12.08 -29.92
CA ILE A 80 -18.34 -10.84 -29.27
C ILE A 80 -17.61 -9.71 -29.96
N THR A 81 -18.34 -8.74 -30.49
CA THR A 81 -17.82 -7.58 -31.18
C THR A 81 -17.13 -6.59 -30.23
N ASP A 82 -16.36 -5.67 -30.78
CA ASP A 82 -15.71 -4.66 -29.95
C ASP A 82 -16.72 -3.67 -29.36
N ASP A 83 -17.82 -3.38 -30.03
CA ASP A 83 -18.93 -2.57 -29.48
C ASP A 83 -19.61 -3.28 -28.31
N GLU A 84 -19.86 -4.58 -28.41
CA GLU A 84 -20.41 -5.39 -27.32
C GLU A 84 -19.46 -5.42 -26.10
N LYS A 85 -18.15 -5.53 -26.32
CA LYS A 85 -17.13 -5.43 -25.24
C LYS A 85 -17.12 -4.04 -24.61
N ALA A 86 -17.15 -2.98 -25.43
CA ALA A 86 -17.19 -1.61 -24.94
C ALA A 86 -18.42 -1.34 -24.07
N TRP A 87 -19.58 -1.88 -24.44
CA TRP A 87 -20.81 -1.76 -23.66
C TRP A 87 -20.67 -2.48 -22.29
N ILE A 88 -20.13 -3.71 -22.25
CA ILE A 88 -19.86 -4.44 -21.01
C ILE A 88 -18.92 -3.64 -20.11
N ILE A 89 -17.85 -3.08 -20.67
CA ILE A 89 -16.86 -2.27 -19.96
C ILE A 89 -17.52 -1.00 -19.39
N ASN A 90 -18.34 -0.33 -20.19
CA ASN A 90 -19.03 0.88 -19.77
C ASN A 90 -19.93 0.62 -18.55
N ILE A 91 -20.72 -0.47 -18.55
CA ILE A 91 -21.55 -0.85 -17.40
C ILE A 91 -20.63 -1.17 -16.18
N ALA A 92 -19.54 -1.88 -16.40
CA ALA A 92 -18.63 -2.25 -15.32
C ALA A 92 -17.96 -1.04 -14.64
N CYS A 93 -17.80 0.07 -15.36
CA CYS A 93 -17.25 1.34 -14.85
C CYS A 93 -18.27 2.19 -14.07
N GLN A 94 -19.55 1.91 -14.20
CA GLN A 94 -20.60 2.59 -13.46
C GLN A 94 -20.92 1.85 -12.16
N LYS A 95 -21.56 2.51 -11.21
CA LYS A 95 -21.92 1.87 -9.93
C LYS A 95 -23.22 1.09 -10.06
N PRO A 96 -23.31 -0.11 -9.42
CA PRO A 96 -24.57 -0.87 -9.43
C PRO A 96 -25.77 -0.07 -8.93
N LYS A 97 -25.59 0.84 -7.99
CA LYS A 97 -26.68 1.69 -7.48
C LYS A 97 -27.31 2.58 -8.53
N ASP A 98 -26.55 2.99 -9.56
CA ASP A 98 -27.04 3.83 -10.64
C ASP A 98 -28.04 3.08 -11.53
N PHE A 99 -28.02 1.73 -11.43
CA PHE A 99 -28.97 0.80 -12.05
C PHE A 99 -30.03 0.23 -11.07
N GLY A 100 -30.20 0.86 -9.90
CA GLY A 100 -31.20 0.47 -8.91
C GLY A 100 -30.81 -0.69 -7.99
N TYR A 101 -29.54 -1.10 -7.96
CA TYR A 101 -29.05 -2.11 -7.01
C TYR A 101 -28.55 -1.48 -5.71
N SER A 102 -28.64 -2.21 -4.61
CA SER A 102 -28.19 -1.77 -3.29
C SER A 102 -26.66 -1.73 -3.10
N ALA A 103 -25.88 -2.23 -4.05
CA ALA A 103 -24.43 -2.38 -3.93
C ALA A 103 -23.67 -1.18 -4.51
N GLU A 104 -22.51 -0.86 -3.94
CA GLU A 104 -21.58 0.17 -4.45
C GLU A 104 -20.61 -0.37 -5.50
N THR A 105 -20.39 -1.70 -5.53
CA THR A 105 -19.44 -2.34 -6.45
C THR A 105 -20.06 -3.56 -7.12
N TRP A 106 -19.63 -3.86 -8.35
CA TRP A 106 -20.05 -5.03 -9.06
C TRP A 106 -19.29 -6.28 -8.59
N THR A 107 -20.00 -7.36 -8.32
CA THR A 107 -19.42 -8.70 -8.44
C THR A 107 -19.57 -9.18 -9.89
N TYR A 108 -18.67 -10.02 -10.36
CA TYR A 108 -18.81 -10.59 -11.72
C TYR A 108 -20.16 -11.30 -11.95
N ALA A 109 -20.68 -11.99 -10.94
CA ALA A 109 -21.98 -12.65 -11.03
C ALA A 109 -23.12 -11.65 -11.21
N ARG A 110 -23.16 -10.58 -10.40
CA ARG A 110 -24.19 -9.55 -10.49
C ARG A 110 -24.11 -8.76 -11.79
N LEU A 111 -22.89 -8.41 -12.21
CA LEU A 111 -22.67 -7.74 -13.49
C LEU A 111 -23.13 -8.59 -14.66
N THR A 112 -22.79 -9.88 -14.69
CA THR A 112 -23.25 -10.82 -15.73
C THR A 112 -24.76 -10.92 -15.74
N SER A 113 -25.41 -11.03 -14.57
CA SER A 113 -26.87 -11.07 -14.48
C SER A 113 -27.53 -9.79 -14.98
N HIS A 114 -26.93 -8.63 -14.71
CA HIS A 114 -27.42 -7.34 -15.22
C HIS A 114 -27.29 -7.27 -16.75
N ILE A 115 -26.13 -7.63 -17.29
CA ILE A 115 -25.87 -7.68 -18.73
C ILE A 115 -26.91 -8.58 -19.41
N ASN A 116 -27.10 -9.82 -18.92
CA ASN A 116 -28.04 -10.75 -19.52
C ASN A 116 -29.48 -10.21 -19.53
N LYS A 117 -29.89 -9.47 -18.53
CA LYS A 117 -31.26 -8.90 -18.44
C LYS A 117 -31.48 -7.71 -19.38
N HIS A 118 -30.48 -6.88 -19.62
CA HIS A 118 -30.61 -5.61 -20.34
C HIS A 118 -29.99 -5.62 -21.72
N ALA A 119 -29.33 -6.70 -22.11
CA ALA A 119 -28.64 -6.82 -23.40
C ALA A 119 -29.59 -6.67 -24.59
N GLU A 120 -30.79 -7.26 -24.53
CA GLU A 120 -31.77 -7.17 -25.61
C GLU A 120 -32.30 -5.76 -25.82
N GLU A 121 -32.61 -5.05 -24.71
CA GLU A 121 -33.07 -3.67 -24.74
C GLU A 121 -31.98 -2.73 -25.30
N ALA A 122 -30.72 -3.05 -25.02
CA ALA A 122 -29.56 -2.31 -25.53
C ALA A 122 -29.17 -2.69 -26.97
N GLY A 123 -29.87 -3.62 -27.61
CA GLY A 123 -29.61 -4.06 -28.98
C GLY A 123 -28.52 -5.15 -29.12
N TYR A 124 -28.04 -5.70 -28.01
CA TYR A 124 -26.97 -6.70 -27.97
C TYR A 124 -27.51 -8.11 -27.62
N ILE A 125 -28.44 -8.62 -28.42
CA ILE A 125 -29.18 -9.89 -28.18
C ILE A 125 -28.22 -11.02 -27.79
N ARG A 126 -27.06 -11.11 -28.39
CA ARG A 126 -26.05 -12.15 -28.13
C ARG A 126 -25.54 -12.16 -26.68
N LEU A 127 -25.54 -11.01 -26.01
CA LEU A 127 -25.09 -10.89 -24.63
C LEU A 127 -26.12 -11.33 -23.61
N SER A 128 -27.38 -11.60 -23.99
CA SER A 128 -28.44 -12.10 -23.08
C SER A 128 -28.13 -13.46 -22.46
N THR A 129 -27.18 -14.20 -23.04
CA THR A 129 -26.73 -15.51 -22.55
C THR A 129 -25.23 -15.56 -22.26
N ILE A 130 -24.58 -14.41 -22.08
CA ILE A 130 -23.16 -14.38 -21.80
C ILE A 130 -22.81 -15.05 -20.47
N HIS A 131 -21.68 -15.75 -20.43
CA HIS A 131 -21.19 -16.41 -19.21
C HIS A 131 -20.28 -15.51 -18.39
N LYS A 132 -20.30 -15.71 -17.05
CA LYS A 132 -19.44 -14.98 -16.11
C LYS A 132 -17.95 -15.05 -16.47
N SER A 133 -17.47 -16.19 -16.95
CA SER A 133 -16.08 -16.37 -17.39
C SER A 133 -15.72 -15.47 -18.56
N THR A 134 -16.65 -15.26 -19.50
CA THR A 134 -16.44 -14.37 -20.65
C THR A 134 -16.37 -12.91 -20.21
N VAL A 135 -17.29 -12.48 -19.32
CA VAL A 135 -17.26 -11.14 -18.71
C VAL A 135 -15.94 -10.91 -17.97
N HIS A 136 -15.51 -11.90 -17.17
CA HIS A 136 -14.20 -11.85 -16.49
C HIS A 136 -13.06 -11.66 -17.49
N THR A 137 -13.01 -12.46 -18.57
CA THR A 137 -11.93 -12.39 -19.56
C THR A 137 -11.90 -11.02 -20.28
N ILE A 138 -13.08 -10.45 -20.59
CA ILE A 138 -13.19 -9.12 -21.23
C ILE A 138 -12.63 -8.04 -20.28
N LEU A 139 -13.06 -8.05 -19.01
CA LEU A 139 -12.64 -7.05 -18.03
C LEU A 139 -11.18 -7.22 -17.61
N ASP A 140 -10.68 -8.43 -17.55
CA ASP A 140 -9.27 -8.71 -17.24
C ASP A 140 -8.34 -8.20 -18.33
N LYS A 141 -8.70 -8.40 -19.60
CA LYS A 141 -7.96 -7.81 -20.75
C LYS A 141 -8.00 -6.29 -20.78
N ALA A 142 -9.06 -5.68 -20.26
CA ALA A 142 -9.21 -4.23 -20.12
C ALA A 142 -8.63 -3.70 -18.79
N GLU A 143 -8.03 -4.56 -17.95
CA GLU A 143 -7.48 -4.25 -16.62
C GLU A 143 -8.50 -3.65 -15.64
N ILE A 144 -9.80 -3.90 -15.85
CA ILE A 144 -10.89 -3.37 -15.04
C ILE A 144 -11.30 -4.35 -13.95
N LYS A 145 -11.30 -3.90 -12.71
CA LYS A 145 -11.68 -4.68 -11.52
C LYS A 145 -12.85 -4.01 -10.78
N PRO A 146 -14.09 -4.19 -11.26
CA PRO A 146 -15.27 -3.44 -10.78
C PRO A 146 -15.70 -3.80 -9.36
N PHE A 147 -15.12 -4.84 -8.77
CA PHE A 147 -15.34 -5.27 -7.38
C PHE A 147 -14.30 -4.67 -6.41
N ARG A 148 -13.27 -3.96 -6.91
CA ARG A 148 -12.15 -3.46 -6.11
C ARG A 148 -12.23 -1.96 -5.93
N ILE A 149 -12.26 -1.52 -4.67
CA ILE A 149 -12.12 -0.12 -4.31
C ILE A 149 -10.65 0.15 -3.97
N LYS A 150 -10.08 1.16 -4.61
CA LYS A 150 -8.78 1.72 -4.23
C LYS A 150 -9.04 3.13 -3.72
N TYR A 151 -8.71 3.36 -2.47
CA TYR A 151 -8.82 4.70 -1.89
C TYR A 151 -7.68 5.57 -2.40
N TYR A 152 -8.00 6.80 -2.72
CA TYR A 152 -7.04 7.87 -2.97
C TYR A 152 -7.38 9.05 -2.08
N CYS A 153 -6.37 9.82 -1.68
CA CYS A 153 -6.57 11.08 -1.00
C CYS A 153 -6.66 12.19 -2.05
N GLU A 154 -7.81 12.87 -2.08
CA GLU A 154 -7.94 14.08 -2.87
C GLU A 154 -7.19 15.20 -2.13
N ASN A 155 -6.34 15.92 -2.85
CA ASN A 155 -5.65 17.07 -2.26
C ASN A 155 -6.65 18.19 -1.99
N ARG A 156 -7.08 18.29 -0.72
CA ARG A 156 -8.05 19.31 -0.24
C ARG A 156 -7.40 20.36 0.65
N ASP A 157 -6.10 20.26 0.88
CA ASP A 157 -5.33 21.25 1.63
C ASP A 157 -4.59 22.13 0.63
N PRO A 158 -4.99 23.41 0.49
CA PRO A 158 -4.31 24.33 -0.42
C PRO A 158 -2.85 24.57 -0.03
N ASP A 159 -2.51 24.37 1.25
CA ASP A 159 -1.18 24.56 1.80
C ASP A 159 -0.44 23.22 1.98
N PHE A 160 -0.86 22.17 1.26
CA PHE A 160 -0.32 20.81 1.45
C PHE A 160 1.21 20.78 1.30
N ASP A 161 1.72 21.34 0.21
CA ASP A 161 3.15 21.29 -0.10
C ASP A 161 3.98 22.10 0.90
N SER A 162 3.50 23.27 1.33
CA SER A 162 4.21 24.10 2.31
C SER A 162 4.21 23.47 3.70
N LYS A 163 3.11 22.88 4.14
CA LYS A 163 3.05 22.15 5.41
C LYS A 163 3.90 20.89 5.39
N MET A 164 3.84 20.13 4.27
CA MET A 164 4.70 18.96 4.08
C MET A 164 6.17 19.35 4.16
N HIS A 165 6.58 20.39 3.42
CA HIS A 165 7.94 20.91 3.44
C HIS A 165 8.38 21.28 4.86
N ASN A 166 7.54 21.99 5.61
CA ASN A 166 7.81 22.39 6.98
C ASN A 166 8.02 21.19 7.94
N VAL A 167 7.18 20.16 7.84
CA VAL A 167 7.38 18.93 8.62
C VAL A 167 8.68 18.22 8.24
N LEU A 168 8.98 18.14 6.94
CA LEU A 168 10.22 17.51 6.47
C LEU A 168 11.45 18.31 6.88
N LEU A 169 11.35 19.63 6.96
CA LEU A 169 12.41 20.50 7.48
C LEU A 169 12.70 20.20 8.96
N VAL A 170 11.67 20.03 9.80
CA VAL A 170 11.84 19.57 11.19
C VAL A 170 12.61 18.25 11.24
N TYR A 171 12.24 17.29 10.42
CA TYR A 171 12.90 15.97 10.41
C TYR A 171 14.33 16.02 9.89
N LYS A 172 14.62 16.90 8.93
CA LYS A 172 15.99 17.09 8.43
C LYS A 172 16.88 17.77 9.48
N GLN A 173 16.40 18.85 10.10
CA GLN A 173 17.12 19.53 11.18
C GLN A 173 17.37 18.57 12.35
N LEU A 174 16.38 17.76 12.71
CA LEU A 174 16.52 16.72 13.71
C LEU A 174 17.59 15.69 13.32
N ALA A 175 17.56 15.19 12.07
CA ALA A 175 18.55 14.22 11.60
C ALA A 175 19.99 14.70 11.68
N MET A 176 20.23 16.01 11.57
CA MET A 176 21.56 16.62 11.72
C MET A 176 22.05 16.66 13.18
N GLN A 177 21.16 16.44 14.15
CA GLN A 177 21.50 16.36 15.57
C GLN A 177 22.02 14.97 15.99
N PHE A 178 22.19 14.05 15.04
CA PHE A 178 22.73 12.72 15.30
C PHE A 178 24.09 12.56 14.64
N ASP A 179 25.00 11.83 15.31
CA ASP A 179 26.30 11.47 14.76
C ASP A 179 26.20 10.31 13.75
N GLU A 180 27.34 9.93 13.16
CA GLU A 180 27.44 8.82 12.21
C GLU A 180 27.02 7.44 12.80
N ASN A 181 27.00 7.33 14.13
CA ASN A 181 26.58 6.13 14.85
C ASN A 181 25.09 6.18 15.25
N GLY A 182 24.39 7.27 14.90
CA GLY A 182 22.98 7.47 15.24
C GLY A 182 22.80 7.87 16.72
N GLN A 183 23.81 8.43 17.37
CA GLN A 183 23.71 8.97 18.72
C GLN A 183 23.41 10.45 18.67
N PHE A 184 22.50 10.91 19.52
CA PHE A 184 22.14 12.31 19.62
C PHE A 184 23.32 13.14 20.13
N ILE A 185 23.65 14.19 19.38
CA ILE A 185 24.70 15.16 19.76
C ILE A 185 24.08 16.09 20.81
N SER A 186 24.73 16.25 21.95
CA SER A 186 24.25 17.13 23.01
C SER A 186 24.17 18.59 22.54
N TRP A 187 23.19 19.33 23.09
CA TRP A 187 23.03 20.76 22.85
C TRP A 187 24.33 21.54 23.22
N GLU A 188 24.66 22.56 22.44
CA GLU A 188 25.67 23.50 22.85
C GLU A 188 25.19 24.37 24.06
N ALA A 189 26.09 24.84 24.88
CA ALA A 189 25.75 25.44 26.18
C ALA A 189 24.86 26.71 26.11
N ASP A 190 24.83 27.37 24.94
CA ASP A 190 24.06 28.60 24.71
C ASP A 190 22.87 28.40 23.74
N GLU A 191 22.57 27.16 23.34
CA GLU A 191 21.46 26.90 22.45
C GLU A 191 20.13 26.72 23.21
N GLU A 192 19.05 27.20 22.62
CA GLU A 192 17.71 26.96 23.12
C GLU A 192 17.34 25.48 22.92
N VAL A 193 17.12 24.78 24.00
CA VAL A 193 16.76 23.34 23.95
C VAL A 193 15.32 23.15 23.50
N VAL A 194 15.13 22.43 22.39
CA VAL A 194 13.81 22.10 21.82
C VAL A 194 13.64 20.59 21.75
N HIS A 195 12.76 20.04 22.56
CA HIS A 195 12.37 18.63 22.48
C HIS A 195 11.34 18.43 21.37
N VAL A 196 11.64 17.57 20.40
CA VAL A 196 10.79 17.35 19.23
C VAL A 196 10.05 16.02 19.37
N LEU A 197 8.74 16.07 19.42
CA LEU A 197 7.89 14.88 19.53
C LEU A 197 6.95 14.76 18.34
N SER A 198 6.70 13.53 17.94
CA SER A 198 5.59 13.15 17.05
C SER A 198 4.45 12.66 17.91
N TYR A 199 3.27 13.27 17.79
CA TYR A 199 2.11 13.02 18.63
C TYR A 199 0.88 12.65 17.80
N ASP A 200 0.07 11.70 18.29
CA ASP A 200 -1.23 11.35 17.71
C ASP A 200 -2.13 10.59 18.73
N GLU A 201 -3.40 10.39 18.39
CA GLU A 201 -4.34 9.58 19.11
C GLU A 201 -4.63 8.25 18.40
N LYS A 202 -4.74 7.20 19.20
CA LYS A 202 -5.26 5.89 18.77
C LYS A 202 -6.58 5.59 19.49
N PRO A 203 -7.72 6.03 18.92
CA PRO A 203 -9.02 5.79 19.51
C PRO A 203 -9.48 4.34 19.31
N GLY A 204 -10.48 3.93 20.08
CA GLY A 204 -11.25 2.71 19.83
C GLY A 204 -10.50 1.41 20.07
N ILE A 205 -9.49 1.38 20.94
CA ILE A 205 -8.80 0.14 21.35
C ILE A 205 -9.80 -0.71 22.12
N GLN A 206 -10.17 -1.87 21.58
CA GLN A 206 -11.21 -2.71 22.13
C GLN A 206 -10.69 -3.58 23.29
N ALA A 207 -11.35 -3.48 24.45
CA ALA A 207 -11.20 -4.45 25.52
C ALA A 207 -12.13 -5.64 25.26
N ILE A 208 -11.54 -6.80 25.01
CA ILE A 208 -12.26 -8.02 24.62
C ILE A 208 -11.85 -9.15 25.56
N ALA A 209 -12.85 -9.82 26.18
CA ALA A 209 -12.65 -11.02 26.97
C ALA A 209 -13.02 -12.29 26.19
N THR A 210 -12.35 -13.39 26.47
CA THR A 210 -12.78 -14.72 26.03
C THR A 210 -13.98 -15.21 26.86
N THR A 211 -14.76 -16.10 26.31
CA THR A 211 -15.85 -16.81 27.01
C THR A 211 -15.35 -18.11 27.61
N SER A 212 -14.28 -18.68 27.09
CA SER A 212 -13.59 -19.87 27.56
C SER A 212 -12.09 -19.66 27.55
N GLU A 213 -11.32 -20.50 28.22
CA GLU A 213 -9.85 -20.47 28.17
C GLU A 213 -9.34 -20.92 26.80
N ASP A 214 -8.20 -20.33 26.39
CA ASP A 214 -7.51 -20.75 25.18
C ASP A 214 -6.94 -22.17 25.38
N LEU A 215 -7.04 -22.99 24.35
CA LEU A 215 -6.38 -24.31 24.35
C LEU A 215 -4.96 -24.14 23.79
N PRO A 216 -3.93 -24.59 24.56
CA PRO A 216 -2.55 -24.53 24.09
C PRO A 216 -2.32 -25.47 22.89
N PRO A 217 -1.25 -25.26 22.12
CA PRO A 217 -0.81 -26.21 21.11
C PRO A 217 -0.53 -27.57 21.73
N ASP A 218 -0.91 -28.65 21.06
CA ASP A 218 -0.65 -30.05 21.42
C ASP A 218 -0.25 -30.87 20.18
N GLU A 219 -0.08 -32.19 20.34
CA GLU A 219 0.28 -33.10 19.25
C GLU A 219 -0.73 -33.11 18.09
N SER A 220 -1.99 -32.76 18.34
CA SER A 220 -3.08 -32.73 17.36
C SER A 220 -3.30 -31.33 16.74
N HIS A 221 -2.87 -30.27 17.44
CA HIS A 221 -3.07 -28.89 17.06
C HIS A 221 -1.79 -28.05 17.21
N SER A 222 -1.23 -27.62 16.12
CA SER A 222 0.00 -26.82 16.10
C SER A 222 -0.16 -25.35 16.51
N THR A 223 -1.39 -24.91 16.79
CA THR A 223 -1.75 -23.52 17.08
C THR A 223 -2.58 -23.41 18.34
N ILE A 224 -2.54 -22.21 18.96
CA ILE A 224 -3.48 -21.89 20.05
C ILE A 224 -4.90 -21.90 19.46
N SER A 225 -5.79 -22.69 20.05
CA SER A 225 -7.22 -22.72 19.71
C SER A 225 -7.99 -21.85 20.68
N ARG A 226 -8.78 -20.93 20.15
CA ARG A 226 -9.57 -19.96 20.91
C ARG A 226 -11.02 -20.05 20.53
N ASP A 227 -11.91 -19.93 21.54
CA ASP A 227 -13.34 -19.80 21.28
C ASP A 227 -13.62 -18.59 20.39
N TYR A 228 -14.48 -18.76 19.40
CA TYR A 228 -14.88 -17.66 18.52
C TYR A 228 -15.81 -16.66 19.21
N GLU A 229 -16.48 -17.06 20.28
CA GLU A 229 -17.27 -16.14 21.11
C GLU A 229 -16.40 -15.26 21.96
N TYR A 230 -16.84 -14.03 22.17
CA TYR A 230 -16.13 -13.03 23.00
C TYR A 230 -17.10 -12.06 23.65
N LYS A 231 -16.67 -11.47 24.76
CA LYS A 231 -17.39 -10.39 25.45
C LYS A 231 -16.69 -9.07 25.19
N ARG A 232 -17.44 -8.05 24.76
CA ARG A 232 -16.95 -6.67 24.66
C ARG A 232 -17.07 -5.99 26.00
N LEU A 233 -15.96 -5.44 26.50
CA LEU A 233 -15.87 -4.74 27.78
C LEU A 233 -15.81 -3.22 27.61
N GLY A 234 -15.86 -2.73 26.37
CA GLY A 234 -15.77 -1.34 25.99
C GLY A 234 -14.50 -1.01 25.23
N THR A 235 -14.22 0.27 25.07
CA THR A 235 -13.05 0.79 24.35
C THR A 235 -12.25 1.73 25.21
N LEU A 236 -10.97 1.89 24.87
CA LEU A 236 -10.06 2.90 25.39
C LEU A 236 -9.49 3.72 24.24
N SER A 237 -9.04 4.91 24.55
CA SER A 237 -8.24 5.77 23.67
C SER A 237 -6.84 5.88 24.25
N LEU A 238 -5.83 5.86 23.38
CA LEU A 238 -4.43 6.09 23.71
C LEU A 238 -4.00 7.38 23.05
N LEU A 239 -3.55 8.36 23.85
CA LEU A 239 -2.81 9.51 23.38
C LEU A 239 -1.33 9.20 23.58
N ALA A 240 -0.51 9.35 22.55
CA ALA A 240 0.91 9.05 22.68
C ALA A 240 1.79 10.01 21.90
N GLY A 241 2.94 10.33 22.49
CA GLY A 241 4.03 11.03 21.85
C GLY A 241 5.28 10.17 21.82
N ILE A 242 6.06 10.33 20.77
CA ILE A 242 7.41 9.76 20.67
C ILE A 242 8.38 10.92 20.61
N ASP A 243 9.28 10.97 21.58
CA ASP A 243 10.44 11.85 21.52
C ASP A 243 11.37 11.39 20.39
N LEU A 244 11.52 12.22 19.37
CA LEU A 244 12.27 11.86 18.18
C LEU A 244 13.78 11.94 18.36
N GLN A 245 14.25 12.52 19.47
CA GLN A 245 15.67 12.61 19.83
C GLN A 245 16.12 11.39 20.63
N THR A 246 15.27 10.89 21.52
CA THR A 246 15.61 9.78 22.42
C THR A 246 14.94 8.47 22.01
N GLY A 247 13.88 8.51 21.22
CA GLY A 247 13.05 7.35 20.90
C GLY A 247 12.08 6.95 22.01
N GLU A 248 12.04 7.70 23.12
CA GLU A 248 11.15 7.41 24.23
C GLU A 248 9.69 7.66 23.86
N ALA A 249 8.83 6.70 24.19
CA ALA A 249 7.40 6.76 23.94
C ALA A 249 6.66 7.13 25.23
N ILE A 250 5.77 8.13 25.15
CA ILE A 250 5.06 8.71 26.29
C ILE A 250 3.57 8.46 26.10
N PRO A 251 2.91 7.64 26.94
CA PRO A 251 1.49 7.31 26.82
C PRO A 251 0.60 8.10 27.79
N LEU A 252 -0.64 8.29 27.36
CA LEU A 252 -1.78 8.56 28.22
C LEU A 252 -2.96 7.71 27.76
N VAL A 253 -3.41 6.79 28.57
CA VAL A 253 -4.61 5.97 28.31
C VAL A 253 -5.82 6.64 28.94
N SER A 254 -6.87 6.86 28.17
CA SER A 254 -8.14 7.45 28.61
C SER A 254 -9.34 6.69 28.02
N GLU A 255 -10.53 6.97 28.52
CA GLU A 255 -11.78 6.50 27.91
C GLU A 255 -12.19 7.30 26.69
N THR A 256 -11.68 8.52 26.58
CA THR A 256 -11.97 9.48 25.50
C THR A 256 -10.67 10.04 24.91
N HIS A 257 -10.80 10.92 23.94
CA HIS A 257 -9.68 11.67 23.33
C HIS A 257 -10.16 13.10 23.05
N ASN A 258 -10.76 13.72 24.05
CA ASN A 258 -11.26 15.09 23.97
C ASN A 258 -10.21 16.12 24.45
N SER A 259 -10.56 17.41 24.44
CA SER A 259 -9.65 18.50 24.83
C SER A 259 -9.07 18.32 26.25
N LYS A 260 -9.84 17.74 27.18
CA LYS A 260 -9.35 17.49 28.55
C LYS A 260 -8.26 16.44 28.59
N ASP A 261 -8.42 15.37 27.78
CA ASP A 261 -7.43 14.31 27.67
C ASP A 261 -6.15 14.84 27.02
N TYR A 262 -6.31 15.66 25.96
CA TYR A 262 -5.17 16.30 25.30
C TYR A 262 -4.42 17.24 26.23
N ILE A 263 -5.14 18.09 26.99
CA ILE A 263 -4.52 18.96 27.99
C ILE A 263 -3.81 18.15 29.08
N ALA A 264 -4.39 17.02 29.50
CA ALA A 264 -3.75 16.11 30.44
C ALA A 264 -2.43 15.55 29.88
N PHE A 265 -2.40 15.22 28.58
CA PHE A 265 -1.20 14.78 27.90
C PHE A 265 -0.14 15.91 27.81
N LEU A 266 -0.54 17.13 27.46
CA LEU A 266 0.36 18.28 27.44
C LEU A 266 0.98 18.54 28.84
N LYS A 267 0.21 18.36 29.93
CA LYS A 267 0.74 18.46 31.30
C LYS A 267 1.79 17.40 31.60
N ILE A 268 1.60 16.16 31.12
CA ILE A 268 2.59 15.10 31.28
C ILE A 268 3.92 15.52 30.58
N LEU A 269 3.83 16.09 29.38
CA LEU A 269 5.02 16.60 28.67
C LEU A 269 5.65 17.76 29.40
N ASP A 270 4.86 18.72 29.89
CA ASP A 270 5.37 19.87 30.64
C ASP A 270 6.10 19.46 31.92
N ASP A 271 5.61 18.44 32.60
CA ASP A 271 6.24 17.92 33.83
C ASP A 271 7.46 17.04 33.54
N LYS A 272 7.52 16.40 32.37
CA LYS A 272 8.62 15.51 31.97
C LYS A 272 9.88 16.29 31.63
N TYR A 273 9.77 17.36 30.85
CA TYR A 273 10.92 18.11 30.36
C TYR A 273 11.27 19.33 31.24
N PRO A 274 12.56 19.74 31.34
CA PRO A 274 12.97 20.92 32.10
C PRO A 274 12.14 22.15 31.75
N LYS A 275 11.78 22.96 32.74
CA LYS A 275 10.84 24.09 32.56
C LYS A 275 11.37 25.23 31.67
N GLY A 276 12.67 25.28 31.42
CA GLY A 276 13.30 26.28 30.53
C GLY A 276 13.28 25.89 29.06
N ASP A 277 13.05 24.60 28.76
CA ASP A 277 13.16 24.09 27.40
C ASP A 277 11.83 24.27 26.65
N LYS A 278 11.86 24.22 25.31
CA LYS A 278 10.67 24.19 24.46
C LYS A 278 10.28 22.76 24.10
N ILE A 279 8.99 22.56 23.87
CA ILE A 279 8.42 21.28 23.42
C ILE A 279 7.73 21.50 22.10
N ARG A 280 8.29 20.93 21.01
CA ARG A 280 7.74 21.02 19.67
C ARG A 280 7.02 19.74 19.32
N LEU A 281 5.72 19.85 19.00
CA LEU A 281 4.86 18.72 18.63
C LEU A 281 4.57 18.74 17.13
N VAL A 282 4.93 17.65 16.45
CA VAL A 282 4.43 17.33 15.10
C VAL A 282 3.16 16.55 15.27
N LEU A 283 2.03 17.08 14.78
CA LEU A 283 0.70 16.52 14.99
C LEU A 283 -0.26 16.84 13.82
N ASP A 284 -1.43 16.20 13.82
CA ASP A 284 -2.45 16.44 12.83
C ASP A 284 -3.34 17.67 13.16
N ASN A 285 -4.29 17.97 12.24
CA ASN A 285 -5.19 19.11 12.38
C ASN A 285 -6.49 18.75 13.12
N LEU A 286 -6.47 17.87 14.11
CA LEU A 286 -7.67 17.54 14.89
C LEU A 286 -8.14 18.78 15.68
N LYS A 287 -9.45 19.03 15.69
CA LYS A 287 -10.03 20.23 16.33
C LYS A 287 -9.74 20.34 17.83
N VAL A 288 -9.45 19.23 18.48
CA VAL A 288 -9.08 19.17 19.91
C VAL A 288 -7.80 19.98 20.17
N HIS A 289 -6.84 19.96 19.25
CA HIS A 289 -5.53 20.62 19.39
C HIS A 289 -5.66 22.15 19.41
N THR A 290 -6.67 22.68 18.73
CA THR A 290 -6.91 24.12 18.60
C THR A 290 -8.16 24.60 19.31
N SER A 291 -8.72 23.79 20.22
CA SER A 291 -9.93 24.12 20.97
C SER A 291 -9.70 25.27 21.92
N GLU A 292 -10.77 25.95 22.31
CA GLU A 292 -10.71 27.06 23.28
C GLU A 292 -10.15 26.61 24.63
N GLU A 293 -10.52 25.42 25.08
CA GLU A 293 -9.99 24.84 26.32
C GLU A 293 -8.47 24.61 26.25
N THR A 294 -7.99 24.13 25.10
CA THR A 294 -6.56 23.93 24.86
C THR A 294 -5.82 25.27 24.84
N LYS A 295 -6.35 26.28 24.16
CA LYS A 295 -5.78 27.64 24.14
C LYS A 295 -5.68 28.24 25.54
N GLN A 296 -6.74 28.09 26.35
CA GLN A 296 -6.73 28.56 27.74
C GLN A 296 -5.64 27.89 28.58
N TYR A 297 -5.41 26.61 28.40
CA TYR A 297 -4.29 25.93 29.07
C TYR A 297 -2.94 26.46 28.57
N LEU A 298 -2.73 26.57 27.26
CA LEU A 298 -1.48 27.06 26.68
C LEU A 298 -1.15 28.48 27.11
N ALA A 299 -2.15 29.32 27.36
CA ALA A 299 -1.99 30.65 27.91
C ALA A 299 -1.37 30.65 29.33
N THR A 300 -1.48 29.54 30.08
CA THR A 300 -0.87 29.38 31.40
C THR A 300 0.62 29.01 31.34
N VAL A 301 1.11 28.57 30.17
CA VAL A 301 2.49 28.14 29.92
C VAL A 301 3.03 28.78 28.63
N PRO A 302 3.08 30.12 28.55
CA PRO A 302 3.39 30.85 27.31
C PRO A 302 4.81 30.49 26.80
N GLY A 303 4.93 30.26 25.49
CA GLY A 303 6.21 29.95 24.84
C GLY A 303 6.76 28.56 25.12
N ARG A 304 6.05 27.73 25.88
CA ARG A 304 6.48 26.36 26.24
C ARG A 304 6.28 25.37 25.11
N PHE A 305 5.16 25.48 24.37
CA PHE A 305 4.78 24.56 23.32
C PHE A 305 4.84 25.23 21.94
N GLU A 306 5.38 24.52 20.99
CA GLU A 306 5.40 24.85 19.56
C GLU A 306 4.71 23.72 18.80
N PHE A 307 3.87 24.08 17.81
CA PHE A 307 3.10 23.10 17.04
C PHE A 307 3.48 23.16 15.57
N VAL A 308 3.71 22.00 14.97
CA VAL A 308 3.94 21.82 13.54
C VAL A 308 2.86 20.90 13.01
N PHE A 309 1.88 21.48 12.34
CA PHE A 309 0.74 20.74 11.82
C PHE A 309 1.08 20.03 10.52
N THR A 310 0.76 18.72 10.45
CA THR A 310 0.81 17.99 9.18
C THR A 310 -0.28 18.50 8.22
N PRO A 311 -0.11 18.41 6.90
CA PRO A 311 -1.18 18.74 5.97
C PRO A 311 -2.38 17.80 6.13
N LYS A 312 -3.58 18.26 5.77
CA LYS A 312 -4.76 17.38 5.75
C LYS A 312 -4.50 16.20 4.82
N HIS A 313 -4.86 14.99 5.26
CA HIS A 313 -4.54 13.74 4.57
C HIS A 313 -3.04 13.40 4.47
N GLY A 314 -2.20 14.07 5.24
CA GLY A 314 -0.76 13.84 5.34
C GLY A 314 -0.35 13.07 6.60
N SER A 315 -1.23 12.26 7.20
CA SER A 315 -0.96 11.52 8.44
C SER A 315 0.28 10.62 8.36
N TRP A 316 0.59 10.11 7.16
CA TRP A 316 1.81 9.35 6.90
C TRP A 316 3.12 10.11 7.20
N LEU A 317 3.06 11.44 7.29
CA LEU A 317 4.16 12.28 7.76
C LEU A 317 4.35 12.20 9.28
N ASN A 318 3.35 11.74 10.03
CA ASN A 318 3.41 11.63 11.48
C ASN A 318 4.07 10.31 11.89
N MET A 319 5.29 10.38 12.45
CA MET A 319 6.09 9.18 12.77
C MET A 319 5.45 8.27 13.82
N VAL A 320 4.63 8.82 14.72
CA VAL A 320 3.95 8.03 15.75
C VAL A 320 2.96 7.00 15.17
N GLU A 321 2.47 7.21 13.95
CA GLU A 321 1.61 6.21 13.27
C GLU A 321 2.35 4.89 13.01
N ALA A 322 3.65 4.96 12.69
CA ALA A 322 4.49 3.78 12.54
C ALA A 322 4.60 3.01 13.86
N PHE A 323 4.72 3.73 14.98
CA PHE A 323 4.71 3.16 16.32
C PHE A 323 3.37 2.49 16.63
N PHE A 324 2.24 3.13 16.38
CA PHE A 324 0.92 2.53 16.56
C PHE A 324 0.70 1.29 15.72
N SER A 325 1.26 1.26 14.51
CA SER A 325 1.25 0.07 13.66
C SER A 325 2.05 -1.08 14.27
N LYS A 326 3.25 -0.79 14.82
CA LYS A 326 4.10 -1.76 15.53
C LYS A 326 3.38 -2.30 16.77
N MET A 327 2.87 -1.41 17.62
CA MET A 327 2.09 -1.76 18.83
C MET A 327 0.89 -2.65 18.49
N THR A 328 0.15 -2.32 17.45
CA THR A 328 -1.00 -3.12 17.02
C THR A 328 -0.59 -4.55 16.66
N LYS A 329 0.52 -4.74 15.96
CA LYS A 329 1.02 -6.05 15.56
C LYS A 329 1.58 -6.86 16.72
N GLN A 330 2.30 -6.20 17.63
CA GLN A 330 3.03 -6.86 18.72
C GLN A 330 2.17 -7.13 19.94
N MET A 331 1.27 -6.22 20.29
CA MET A 331 0.54 -6.25 21.56
C MET A 331 -0.98 -6.35 21.38
N LEU A 332 -1.59 -5.51 20.53
CA LEU A 332 -3.05 -5.45 20.44
C LEU A 332 -3.64 -6.60 19.61
N ARG A 333 -2.89 -7.12 18.65
CA ARG A 333 -3.36 -8.20 17.79
C ARG A 333 -3.59 -9.47 18.61
N GLY A 334 -4.84 -9.88 18.68
CA GLY A 334 -5.23 -11.09 19.41
C GLY A 334 -5.29 -10.94 20.93
N ILE A 335 -5.10 -9.72 21.47
CA ILE A 335 -5.18 -9.47 22.91
C ILE A 335 -6.56 -9.90 23.47
N ARG A 336 -6.53 -10.49 24.66
CA ARG A 336 -7.71 -10.75 25.50
C ARG A 336 -7.43 -10.27 26.90
N VAL A 337 -8.43 -9.65 27.50
CA VAL A 337 -8.35 -9.03 28.84
C VAL A 337 -9.62 -9.29 29.63
N LYS A 338 -9.53 -9.29 30.93
CA LYS A 338 -10.67 -9.50 31.84
C LYS A 338 -11.40 -8.20 32.16
N SER A 339 -10.76 -7.05 31.95
CA SER A 339 -11.30 -5.72 32.22
C SER A 339 -10.64 -4.64 31.38
N LYS A 340 -11.23 -3.44 31.33
CA LYS A 340 -10.57 -2.24 30.75
C LYS A 340 -9.32 -1.86 31.54
N THR A 341 -9.33 -2.05 32.86
CA THR A 341 -8.16 -1.79 33.71
C THR A 341 -7.00 -2.67 33.33
N GLU A 342 -7.20 -3.97 33.12
CA GLU A 342 -6.14 -4.86 32.64
C GLU A 342 -5.59 -4.43 31.26
N LEU A 343 -6.46 -3.97 30.36
CA LEU A 343 -6.00 -3.44 29.07
C LEU A 343 -5.12 -2.20 29.27
N THR A 344 -5.53 -1.29 30.15
CA THR A 344 -4.76 -0.09 30.52
C THR A 344 -3.39 -0.48 31.07
N ASP A 345 -3.33 -1.40 32.03
CA ASP A 345 -2.09 -1.86 32.66
C ASP A 345 -1.14 -2.49 31.62
N ARG A 346 -1.70 -3.29 30.69
CA ARG A 346 -0.92 -3.92 29.62
C ARG A 346 -0.42 -2.90 28.58
N ILE A 347 -1.17 -1.85 28.30
CA ILE A 347 -0.70 -0.75 27.46
C ILE A 347 0.49 -0.05 28.12
N TYR A 348 0.37 0.33 29.40
CA TYR A 348 1.49 0.96 30.10
C TYR A 348 2.71 0.04 30.23
N LEU A 349 2.50 -1.25 30.45
CA LEU A 349 3.57 -2.24 30.47
C LEU A 349 4.31 -2.30 29.11
N TYR A 350 3.57 -2.31 28.00
CA TYR A 350 4.16 -2.28 26.65
C TYR A 350 5.03 -1.04 26.44
N PHE A 351 4.56 0.13 26.87
CA PHE A 351 5.38 1.36 26.78
C PHE A 351 6.63 1.28 27.66
N LYS A 352 6.54 0.67 28.83
CA LYS A 352 7.71 0.42 29.67
C LYS A 352 8.71 -0.50 28.96
N GLU A 353 8.25 -1.61 28.41
CA GLU A 353 9.10 -2.57 27.65
C GLU A 353 9.80 -1.90 26.46
N VAL A 354 9.08 -1.07 25.70
CA VAL A 354 9.66 -0.34 24.55
C VAL A 354 10.68 0.70 25.01
N ASN A 355 10.46 1.32 26.14
CA ASN A 355 11.36 2.35 26.70
C ASN A 355 12.58 1.75 27.42
N GLU A 356 12.64 0.44 27.66
CA GLU A 356 13.88 -0.24 28.12
C GLU A 356 14.96 -0.24 27.03
N GLU A 357 14.54 -0.33 25.74
CA GLU A 357 15.41 -0.19 24.57
C GLU A 357 14.76 0.77 23.56
N PRO A 358 14.80 2.08 23.81
CA PRO A 358 14.12 3.04 22.95
C PRO A 358 14.66 3.01 21.53
N MET A 359 13.76 3.04 20.55
CA MET A 359 14.13 3.05 19.15
C MET A 359 13.95 4.43 18.58
N VAL A 360 15.02 5.09 18.21
CA VAL A 360 14.97 6.36 17.49
C VAL A 360 14.39 6.11 16.09
N PHE A 361 13.33 6.84 15.75
CA PHE A 361 12.68 6.76 14.45
C PHE A 361 13.37 7.72 13.48
N HIS A 362 13.94 7.18 12.42
CA HIS A 362 14.54 7.98 11.35
C HIS A 362 13.60 8.07 10.16
N TRP A 363 13.48 9.27 9.60
CA TRP A 363 12.77 9.49 8.35
C TRP A 363 13.52 8.83 7.19
N LYS A 364 12.84 7.99 6.40
CA LYS A 364 13.49 7.14 5.38
C LYS A 364 13.46 7.71 3.96
N TYR A 365 12.73 8.79 3.76
CA TYR A 365 12.60 9.39 2.42
C TYR A 365 13.73 10.42 2.21
N ASN A 366 14.04 10.67 0.92
CA ASN A 366 15.06 11.65 0.55
C ASN A 366 14.67 13.04 1.06
N LEU A 367 15.60 13.68 1.77
CA LEU A 367 15.49 15.03 2.30
C LEU A 367 16.52 15.98 1.64
N ASP A 368 17.20 15.56 0.55
CA ASP A 368 18.31 16.32 -0.06
C ASP A 368 17.87 17.69 -0.56
N ASP A 369 16.65 17.80 -1.07
CA ASP A 369 16.09 19.04 -1.61
C ASP A 369 15.61 20.05 -0.53
N ILE A 370 15.67 19.71 0.76
CA ILE A 370 15.25 20.59 1.86
C ILE A 370 16.44 21.44 2.31
N ASP A 371 16.30 22.77 2.31
CA ASP A 371 17.32 23.68 2.82
C ASP A 371 17.19 23.83 4.35
N VAL A 372 18.21 23.38 5.08
CA VAL A 372 18.24 23.43 6.55
C VAL A 372 18.44 24.82 7.12
N SER A 373 18.83 25.82 6.30
CA SER A 373 18.94 27.20 6.70
C SER A 373 17.59 27.92 6.84
N GLU A 374 16.52 27.28 6.35
CA GLU A 374 15.15 27.79 6.52
C GLU A 374 14.71 27.66 7.99
N GLU A 375 13.90 28.59 8.44
CA GLU A 375 13.30 28.54 9.77
C GLU A 375 12.04 27.67 9.74
N VAL A 376 11.90 26.78 10.74
CA VAL A 376 10.66 26.00 10.92
C VAL A 376 9.53 26.94 11.31
N ILE A 377 8.45 26.88 10.52
CA ILE A 377 7.23 27.63 10.84
C ILE A 377 6.49 26.90 11.95
N VAL A 378 6.45 27.48 13.12
CA VAL A 378 5.74 26.95 14.28
C VAL A 378 4.48 27.76 14.57
N ASP A 379 3.42 27.07 14.97
CA ASP A 379 2.20 27.68 15.49
C ASP A 379 2.28 27.63 17.03
N THR A 380 2.17 28.75 17.66
CA THR A 380 2.12 28.85 19.13
C THR A 380 0.69 28.95 19.63
N LEU A 381 -0.30 28.81 18.71
CA LEU A 381 -1.73 28.97 18.92
C LEU A 381 -2.04 30.32 19.59
N PRO A 382 -2.42 31.32 18.85
CA PRO A 382 -2.61 32.68 19.36
C PRO A 382 -3.59 32.69 20.51
N LEU A 383 -3.23 33.43 21.51
CA LEU A 383 -4.03 33.77 22.71
C LEU A 383 -5.37 34.42 22.34
#